data_57d8eeca35ed94715b6053fcb027a51f
#
_entry.id   57d8eeca35ed94715b6053fcb027a51f
#
_cell.length_a   1.000
_cell.length_b   1.000
_cell.length_c   1.000
_cell.angle_alpha   90.00
_cell.angle_beta   90.00
_cell.angle_gamma   90.00
#
_symmetry.space_group_name_H-M   'P 1'
#
loop_
_entity.id
_entity.type
_entity.pdbx_description
1 polymer ?
#
loop_
_entity_poly.entity_id
_entity_poly.type
_entity_poly.pdbx_seq_one_letter_code
_entity_poly.pdbx_strand_id
1 'polypeptide(L)'
;MLITTLLTLAFGQDTLPVYSGRGNQLSVAIPRLEAQAAVDGRLDESAWSRAARLTDFSQFQPVDGRAAEEATEVLVWYAPDAIWFGIRARENHGNVVRATRANRDNIASEDHVQILLDTNNDRRLAFLFGVNALGVQQDGTRSDQFGGGAGGQSATGGGTGNINPLDGTVDLNPDYVFESRGRLVDGGYEVEIRIPFKSLRYQEAEVQNWGIHVLRRVQHSGYQDTWAPAVRANASFLGQSGTLTGLRELRRGLVLELTPTAVARLDGSPETPEGWDYASDGELSGDVRWGIRQNLTLNGTVNPDFSQVEADVGQVLLNERFSLFYPEKRPFFLDGLELFDTPNQLIYTRRIVAPEGGVKLAGKVASTNIATLLAFDGKDQSWTGDHHPFFGVMRLRRDLGQNSTLGGVLTTREDGGDYSRLAGADLRLYHSRLYYVELQAVQSWTDSAGVSRSNPYLSATWDRTGRQWGFNYGVRAVEDGFNDAAGFVNRTGVIDAHIFN
;
A
#
# COMPACT_ATOMS: atom_id res chain seq x y z
N MET A 1 -70.72 23.36 15.78
CA MET A 1 -69.44 24.09 15.59
C MET A 1 -68.28 23.03 15.56
N LEU A 2 -67.96 22.48 14.35
CA LEU A 2 -66.94 21.52 14.16
C LEU A 2 -65.65 22.27 13.90
N ILE A 3 -64.65 22.07 14.76
CA ILE A 3 -63.30 22.58 14.56
C ILE A 3 -62.48 21.50 13.82
N THR A 4 -62.24 21.74 12.55
CA THR A 4 -61.37 20.88 11.72
C THR A 4 -59.93 21.32 11.96
N THR A 5 -59.16 20.50 12.69
CA THR A 5 -57.75 20.71 12.90
C THR A 5 -57.00 20.21 11.65
N LEU A 6 -56.44 21.11 10.85
CA LEU A 6 -55.51 20.79 9.76
C LEU A 6 -54.17 20.38 10.37
N LEU A 7 -53.83 19.10 10.25
CA LEU A 7 -52.48 18.63 10.50
C LEU A 7 -51.62 18.97 9.26
N THR A 8 -50.80 20.01 9.33
CA THR A 8 -49.76 20.31 8.35
C THR A 8 -48.60 19.30 8.57
N LEU A 9 -48.55 18.30 7.70
CA LEU A 9 -47.33 17.48 7.53
C LEU A 9 -46.24 18.38 6.98
N ALA A 10 -45.32 18.81 7.84
CA ALA A 10 -44.07 19.40 7.40
C ALA A 10 -43.23 18.28 6.77
N PHE A 11 -43.16 18.22 5.44
CA PHE A 11 -42.12 17.50 4.73
C PHE A 11 -40.81 18.20 5.07
N GLY A 12 -40.05 17.64 6.00
CA GLY A 12 -38.67 18.02 6.18
C GLY A 12 -37.96 17.83 4.85
N GLN A 13 -37.42 18.89 4.28
CA GLN A 13 -36.42 18.75 3.23
C GLN A 13 -35.25 17.98 3.85
N ASP A 14 -35.06 16.73 3.43
CA ASP A 14 -33.86 15.95 3.76
C ASP A 14 -32.68 16.72 3.18
N THR A 15 -32.12 17.61 3.98
CA THR A 15 -30.85 18.26 3.64
C THR A 15 -29.79 17.18 3.66
N LEU A 16 -29.11 17.00 2.53
CA LEU A 16 -27.98 16.09 2.41
C LEU A 16 -27.02 16.25 3.58
N PRO A 17 -26.55 15.16 4.20
CA PRO A 17 -25.58 15.27 5.27
C PRO A 17 -24.28 15.85 4.72
N VAL A 18 -23.92 17.04 5.20
CA VAL A 18 -22.66 17.73 4.85
C VAL A 18 -21.69 17.60 6.01
N TYR A 19 -20.47 17.23 5.70
CA TYR A 19 -19.40 17.04 6.67
C TYR A 19 -18.25 17.98 6.36
N SER A 20 -18.09 19.00 7.18
CA SER A 20 -17.01 19.97 7.06
C SER A 20 -15.74 19.43 7.69
N GLY A 21 -14.67 19.26 6.88
CA GLY A 21 -13.37 18.82 7.37
C GLY A 21 -12.82 19.82 8.40
N ARG A 22 -12.75 21.10 8.05
CA ARG A 22 -12.30 22.18 8.95
C ARG A 22 -13.21 22.39 10.17
N GLY A 23 -14.49 22.04 10.03
CA GLY A 23 -15.44 21.99 11.15
C GLY A 23 -15.23 20.78 12.06
N ASN A 24 -14.23 19.95 11.83
CA ASN A 24 -13.94 18.71 12.56
C ASN A 24 -15.09 17.69 12.57
N GLN A 25 -15.91 17.69 11.51
CA GLN A 25 -16.99 16.73 11.31
C GLN A 25 -16.45 15.48 10.59
N LEU A 26 -15.53 14.77 11.23
CA LEU A 26 -14.74 13.70 10.62
C LEU A 26 -15.38 12.31 10.73
N SER A 27 -16.55 12.18 11.35
CA SER A 27 -17.34 10.94 11.42
C SER A 27 -18.49 11.01 10.42
N VAL A 28 -18.37 10.29 9.32
CA VAL A 28 -19.26 10.35 8.16
C VAL A 28 -20.16 9.14 8.13
N ALA A 29 -21.45 9.31 8.35
CA ALA A 29 -22.44 8.27 8.08
C ALA A 29 -22.79 8.30 6.58
N ILE A 30 -22.25 7.33 5.82
CA ILE A 30 -22.51 7.27 4.38
C ILE A 30 -23.80 6.51 4.08
N PRO A 31 -24.63 7.00 3.15
CA PRO A 31 -25.86 6.33 2.78
C PRO A 31 -25.61 5.06 1.98
N ARG A 32 -26.36 4.01 2.32
CA ARG A 32 -26.48 2.81 1.49
C ARG A 32 -27.60 3.02 0.48
N LEU A 33 -27.27 2.92 -0.79
CA LEU A 33 -28.24 3.14 -1.87
C LEU A 33 -28.30 1.89 -2.75
N GLU A 34 -29.50 1.37 -2.96
CA GLU A 34 -29.77 0.35 -3.97
C GLU A 34 -29.87 1.01 -5.36
N ALA A 35 -28.79 1.59 -5.80
CA ALA A 35 -28.70 2.32 -7.06
C ALA A 35 -27.50 1.81 -7.87
N GLN A 36 -27.62 1.92 -9.18
CA GLN A 36 -26.51 1.77 -10.10
C GLN A 36 -26.28 3.13 -10.76
N ALA A 37 -25.04 3.59 -10.79
CA ALA A 37 -24.62 4.73 -11.55
C ALA A 37 -23.67 4.25 -12.66
N ALA A 38 -23.63 4.93 -13.78
CA ALA A 38 -22.64 4.70 -14.80
C ALA A 38 -21.38 5.48 -14.45
N VAL A 39 -20.20 4.89 -14.61
CA VAL A 39 -18.94 5.64 -14.43
C VAL A 39 -18.64 6.35 -15.76
N ASP A 40 -19.27 7.49 -16.00
CA ASP A 40 -19.13 8.26 -17.25
C ASP A 40 -18.46 9.63 -17.07
N GLY A 41 -18.19 10.04 -15.82
CA GLY A 41 -17.57 11.30 -15.42
C GLY A 41 -18.59 12.42 -15.21
N ARG A 42 -19.87 12.10 -15.06
CA ARG A 42 -20.96 13.07 -14.78
C ARG A 42 -21.59 12.75 -13.44
N LEU A 43 -21.79 13.75 -12.63
CA LEU A 43 -22.42 13.61 -11.32
C LEU A 43 -23.90 14.03 -11.39
N ASP A 44 -24.63 13.48 -12.36
CA ASP A 44 -26.03 13.85 -12.65
C ASP A 44 -27.06 12.76 -12.30
N GLU A 45 -26.63 11.54 -11.95
CA GLU A 45 -27.53 10.52 -11.48
C GLU A 45 -28.14 10.84 -10.11
N SER A 46 -29.36 10.40 -9.89
CA SER A 46 -30.12 10.64 -8.67
C SER A 46 -29.45 10.13 -7.38
N ALA A 47 -28.52 9.18 -7.49
CA ALA A 47 -27.73 8.69 -6.38
C ALA A 47 -26.85 9.78 -5.78
N TRP A 48 -26.23 10.60 -6.62
CA TRP A 48 -25.36 11.70 -6.18
C TRP A 48 -26.11 12.76 -5.38
N SER A 49 -27.40 12.98 -5.69
CA SER A 49 -28.25 13.88 -4.92
C SER A 49 -28.61 13.37 -3.52
N ARG A 50 -28.27 12.13 -3.19
CA ARG A 50 -28.50 11.50 -1.87
C ARG A 50 -27.20 11.10 -1.17
N ALA A 51 -26.05 11.37 -1.78
CA ALA A 51 -24.72 11.06 -1.26
C ALA A 51 -24.38 11.94 -0.03
N ALA A 52 -23.56 11.44 0.87
CA ALA A 52 -22.93 12.27 1.89
C ALA A 52 -21.88 13.19 1.23
N ARG A 53 -21.79 14.44 1.70
CA ARG A 53 -20.91 15.46 1.12
C ARG A 53 -19.77 15.82 2.05
N LEU A 54 -18.55 15.69 1.58
CA LEU A 54 -17.33 16.08 2.28
C LEU A 54 -16.86 17.42 1.69
N THR A 55 -16.73 18.44 2.52
CA THR A 55 -16.38 19.81 2.12
C THR A 55 -15.35 20.43 3.04
N ASP A 56 -14.98 21.67 2.77
CA ASP A 56 -14.09 22.49 3.61
C ASP A 56 -12.73 21.83 3.84
N PHE A 57 -12.01 21.59 2.75
CA PHE A 57 -10.65 21.06 2.78
C PHE A 57 -9.68 22.04 3.43
N SER A 58 -8.63 21.50 4.02
CA SER A 58 -7.52 22.25 4.58
C SER A 58 -6.26 22.01 3.76
N GLN A 59 -5.47 23.05 3.57
CA GLN A 59 -4.14 22.91 3.01
C GLN A 59 -3.26 22.08 3.96
N PHE A 60 -2.55 21.11 3.39
CA PHE A 60 -1.56 20.29 4.08
C PHE A 60 -0.14 20.72 3.71
N GLN A 61 0.09 21.04 2.43
CA GLN A 61 1.36 21.55 1.92
C GLN A 61 1.12 22.78 1.04
N PRO A 62 2.01 23.79 1.08
CA PRO A 62 3.23 23.94 1.91
C PRO A 62 2.96 24.36 3.35
N VAL A 63 1.76 24.84 3.69
CA VAL A 63 1.43 25.35 5.04
C VAL A 63 0.18 24.66 5.55
N ASP A 64 0.35 23.76 6.52
CA ASP A 64 -0.75 23.04 7.12
C ASP A 64 -1.72 23.92 7.92
N GLY A 65 -3.00 23.54 7.93
CA GLY A 65 -4.08 24.14 8.72
C GLY A 65 -4.72 25.41 8.13
N ARG A 66 -4.31 25.88 6.95
CA ARG A 66 -5.01 26.93 6.20
C ARG A 66 -6.26 26.35 5.53
N ALA A 67 -7.20 27.20 5.14
CA ALA A 67 -8.23 26.81 4.19
C ALA A 67 -7.60 26.45 2.85
N ALA A 68 -8.12 25.42 2.19
CA ALA A 68 -7.80 25.17 0.79
C ALA A 68 -8.17 26.42 -0.05
N GLU A 69 -7.32 26.77 -0.99
CA GLU A 69 -7.56 27.90 -1.90
C GLU A 69 -8.67 27.54 -2.89
N GLU A 70 -8.61 26.34 -3.41
CA GLU A 70 -9.56 25.81 -4.38
C GLU A 70 -10.57 24.89 -3.70
N ALA A 71 -11.86 25.16 -3.92
CA ALA A 71 -12.93 24.37 -3.31
C ALA A 71 -12.97 22.94 -3.88
N THR A 72 -13.06 21.97 -2.99
CA THR A 72 -13.25 20.55 -3.32
C THR A 72 -14.47 20.03 -2.60
N GLU A 73 -15.33 19.35 -3.33
CA GLU A 73 -16.48 18.61 -2.81
C GLU A 73 -16.33 17.15 -3.18
N VAL A 74 -16.52 16.25 -2.21
CA VAL A 74 -16.55 14.81 -2.44
C VAL A 74 -17.90 14.27 -2.01
N LEU A 75 -18.57 13.61 -2.93
CA LEU A 75 -19.82 12.89 -2.72
C LEU A 75 -19.49 11.43 -2.48
N VAL A 76 -20.05 10.83 -1.43
CA VAL A 76 -19.79 9.43 -1.11
C VAL A 76 -21.05 8.67 -0.73
N TRP A 77 -21.23 7.50 -1.29
CA TRP A 77 -22.29 6.54 -0.99
C TRP A 77 -21.81 5.11 -1.28
N TYR A 78 -22.55 4.10 -0.84
CA TYR A 78 -22.22 2.73 -1.15
C TYR A 78 -23.44 1.89 -1.53
N ALA A 79 -23.21 0.92 -2.40
CA ALA A 79 -24.11 -0.18 -2.73
C ALA A 79 -23.64 -1.46 -2.02
N PRO A 80 -24.38 -2.57 -2.07
CA PRO A 80 -23.93 -3.80 -1.46
C PRO A 80 -22.59 -4.35 -1.97
N ASP A 81 -22.19 -4.01 -3.20
CA ASP A 81 -21.02 -4.56 -3.91
C ASP A 81 -19.87 -3.56 -4.12
N ALA A 82 -20.13 -2.26 -3.92
CA ALA A 82 -19.13 -1.21 -4.20
C ALA A 82 -19.35 0.06 -3.36
N ILE A 83 -18.27 0.80 -3.15
CA ILE A 83 -18.30 2.18 -2.68
C ILE A 83 -18.04 3.13 -3.86
N TRP A 84 -18.73 4.27 -3.85
CA TRP A 84 -18.74 5.24 -4.91
C TRP A 84 -18.29 6.61 -4.42
N PHE A 85 -17.44 7.26 -5.21
CA PHE A 85 -16.99 8.63 -4.95
C PHE A 85 -17.21 9.48 -6.19
N GLY A 86 -17.88 10.63 -5.99
CA GLY A 86 -18.01 11.69 -6.97
C GLY A 86 -17.23 12.91 -6.49
N ILE A 87 -16.33 13.43 -7.30
CA ILE A 87 -15.49 14.56 -6.93
C ILE A 87 -15.79 15.75 -7.83
N ARG A 88 -16.03 16.93 -7.22
CA ARG A 88 -16.06 18.23 -7.87
C ARG A 88 -14.89 19.06 -7.39
N ALA A 89 -13.89 19.20 -8.22
CA ALA A 89 -12.70 19.98 -7.93
C ALA A 89 -12.78 21.31 -8.66
N ARG A 90 -13.04 22.39 -7.92
CA ARG A 90 -13.12 23.74 -8.49
C ARG A 90 -11.74 24.30 -8.76
N GLU A 91 -11.67 25.18 -9.76
CA GLU A 91 -10.47 25.91 -10.15
C GLU A 91 -10.86 27.34 -10.48
N ASN A 92 -10.32 28.30 -9.71
CA ASN A 92 -10.65 29.71 -9.82
C ASN A 92 -9.68 30.51 -10.69
N HIS A 93 -8.58 29.89 -11.12
CA HIS A 93 -7.51 30.52 -11.89
C HIS A 93 -7.64 30.31 -13.42
N GLY A 94 -8.83 29.95 -13.88
CA GLY A 94 -9.10 29.71 -15.30
C GLY A 94 -8.67 28.31 -15.77
N ASN A 95 -8.20 28.19 -17.00
CA ASN A 95 -7.87 26.89 -17.59
C ASN A 95 -6.45 26.43 -17.23
N VAL A 96 -6.15 26.30 -15.96
CA VAL A 96 -4.81 25.89 -15.46
C VAL A 96 -4.76 24.42 -15.01
N VAL A 97 -5.89 23.69 -15.08
CA VAL A 97 -5.93 22.25 -14.74
C VAL A 97 -5.00 21.48 -15.67
N ARG A 98 -4.03 20.81 -15.08
CA ARG A 98 -3.06 19.99 -15.80
C ARG A 98 -3.41 18.52 -15.67
N ALA A 99 -3.79 17.91 -16.79
CA ALA A 99 -4.05 16.48 -16.87
C ALA A 99 -3.73 15.98 -18.26
N THR A 100 -3.15 14.79 -18.36
CA THR A 100 -2.85 14.10 -19.61
C THR A 100 -3.41 12.68 -19.56
N ARG A 101 -3.49 12.02 -20.69
CA ARG A 101 -3.76 10.58 -20.78
C ARG A 101 -2.45 9.82 -20.56
N ALA A 102 -1.92 9.93 -19.36
CA ALA A 102 -0.73 9.21 -18.95
C ALA A 102 -0.99 7.70 -18.84
N ASN A 103 0.08 6.93 -18.67
CA ASN A 103 -0.04 5.54 -18.22
C ASN A 103 -0.50 5.53 -16.75
N ARG A 104 -1.12 4.42 -16.32
CA ARG A 104 -1.47 4.18 -14.92
C ARG A 104 -0.27 4.51 -14.02
N ASP A 105 -0.53 5.04 -12.84
CA ASP A 105 0.41 5.45 -11.79
C ASP A 105 1.29 6.68 -12.10
N ASN A 106 1.24 7.21 -13.31
CA ASN A 106 2.04 8.36 -13.74
C ASN A 106 1.28 9.70 -13.67
N ILE A 107 0.52 9.94 -12.59
CA ILE A 107 -0.26 11.19 -12.43
C ILE A 107 0.29 12.14 -11.35
N ALA A 108 1.42 11.80 -10.71
CA ALA A 108 1.95 12.55 -9.58
C ALA A 108 2.27 14.04 -9.89
N SER A 109 2.57 14.35 -11.15
CA SER A 109 2.87 15.72 -11.63
C SER A 109 1.65 16.44 -12.21
N GLU A 110 0.45 15.97 -11.95
CA GLU A 110 -0.80 16.46 -12.51
C GLU A 110 -1.79 16.86 -11.42
N ASP A 111 -2.88 17.54 -11.83
CA ASP A 111 -4.04 17.72 -10.96
C ASP A 111 -4.73 16.39 -10.74
N HIS A 112 -4.78 15.95 -9.50
CA HIS A 112 -5.38 14.66 -9.15
C HIS A 112 -5.99 14.67 -7.75
N VAL A 113 -6.85 13.70 -7.51
CA VAL A 113 -7.40 13.42 -6.18
C VAL A 113 -7.03 11.99 -5.79
N GLN A 114 -6.64 11.80 -4.55
CA GLN A 114 -6.36 10.49 -3.95
C GLN A 114 -7.34 10.23 -2.81
N ILE A 115 -7.88 9.02 -2.79
CA ILE A 115 -8.72 8.49 -1.72
C ILE A 115 -7.93 7.41 -1.02
N LEU A 116 -7.72 7.58 0.28
CA LEU A 116 -7.11 6.57 1.13
C LEU A 116 -8.21 5.91 1.97
N LEU A 117 -8.34 4.60 1.84
CA LEU A 117 -9.31 3.79 2.58
C LEU A 117 -8.60 2.82 3.51
N ASP A 118 -8.67 3.08 4.80
CA ASP A 118 -8.23 2.14 5.84
C ASP A 118 -9.43 1.28 6.25
N THR A 119 -9.58 0.15 5.59
CA THR A 119 -10.71 -0.78 5.76
C THR A 119 -10.66 -1.55 7.09
N ASN A 120 -9.51 -1.56 7.74
CA ASN A 120 -9.33 -2.12 9.07
C ASN A 120 -9.54 -1.09 10.19
N ASN A 121 -9.58 0.20 9.84
CA ASN A 121 -9.68 1.33 10.78
C ASN A 121 -8.62 1.28 11.89
N ASP A 122 -7.41 0.85 11.53
CA ASP A 122 -6.29 0.70 12.44
C ASP A 122 -5.26 1.84 12.34
N ARG A 123 -5.46 2.73 11.36
CA ARG A 123 -4.66 3.94 11.13
C ARG A 123 -3.20 3.66 10.76
N ARG A 124 -2.92 2.53 10.11
CA ARG A 124 -1.55 2.08 9.77
C ARG A 124 -1.34 1.82 8.30
N LEU A 125 -2.36 1.27 7.66
CA LEU A 125 -2.35 0.89 6.26
C LEU A 125 -3.66 1.33 5.63
N ALA A 126 -3.57 2.00 4.49
CA ALA A 126 -4.72 2.36 3.67
C ALA A 126 -4.51 1.94 2.23
N PHE A 127 -5.57 1.49 1.57
CA PHE A 127 -5.62 1.39 0.11
C PHE A 127 -5.62 2.79 -0.47
N LEU A 128 -4.84 3.01 -1.51
CA LEU A 128 -4.77 4.26 -2.25
C LEU A 128 -5.48 4.11 -3.59
N PHE A 129 -6.36 5.05 -3.91
CA PHE A 129 -7.02 5.18 -5.21
C PHE A 129 -6.89 6.63 -5.66
N GLY A 130 -6.04 6.86 -6.65
CA GLY A 130 -5.78 8.18 -7.23
C GLY A 130 -6.39 8.30 -8.62
N VAL A 131 -6.87 9.48 -8.96
CA VAL A 131 -7.42 9.75 -10.30
C VAL A 131 -7.12 11.18 -10.70
N ASN A 132 -6.60 11.38 -11.93
CA ASN A 132 -6.41 12.71 -12.49
C ASN A 132 -7.72 13.26 -13.08
N ALA A 133 -7.70 14.51 -13.54
CA ALA A 133 -8.88 15.18 -14.09
C ALA A 133 -9.44 14.52 -15.38
N LEU A 134 -8.72 13.62 -16.02
CA LEU A 134 -9.17 12.85 -17.21
C LEU A 134 -9.55 11.41 -16.88
N GLY A 135 -9.48 10.99 -15.60
CA GLY A 135 -9.84 9.65 -15.18
C GLY A 135 -8.71 8.64 -15.25
N VAL A 136 -7.45 9.06 -15.47
CA VAL A 136 -6.29 8.16 -15.40
C VAL A 136 -6.06 7.74 -13.97
N GLN A 137 -5.88 6.44 -13.76
CA GLN A 137 -5.82 5.79 -12.47
C GLN A 137 -4.40 5.76 -11.89
N GLN A 138 -4.35 5.82 -10.58
CA GLN A 138 -3.20 5.48 -9.75
C GLN A 138 -3.72 4.67 -8.57
N ASP A 139 -3.04 3.60 -8.20
CA ASP A 139 -3.42 2.83 -7.03
C ASP A 139 -2.22 2.18 -6.34
N GLY A 140 -2.50 1.62 -5.17
CA GLY A 140 -1.47 1.04 -4.33
C GLY A 140 -1.87 1.02 -2.87
N THR A 141 -0.88 1.06 -2.01
CA THR A 141 -1.04 1.15 -0.57
C THR A 141 -0.25 2.31 0.02
N ARG A 142 -0.75 2.86 1.10
CA ARG A 142 -0.02 3.83 1.92
C ARG A 142 0.10 3.30 3.34
N SER A 143 1.33 3.28 3.85
CA SER A 143 1.65 2.88 5.21
C SER A 143 2.30 4.02 5.97
N ASP A 144 1.98 4.18 7.25
CA ASP A 144 2.69 5.08 8.17
C ASP A 144 3.93 4.43 8.79
N GLN A 145 4.35 3.27 8.32
CA GLN A 145 5.57 2.63 8.78
C GLN A 145 6.77 3.25 8.10
N PHE A 146 7.70 3.73 8.89
CA PHE A 146 8.96 4.25 8.39
C PHE A 146 9.94 3.11 8.16
N GLY A 147 10.51 3.10 6.96
CA GLY A 147 11.77 2.45 6.68
C GLY A 147 11.72 0.94 6.66
N GLY A 148 12.38 0.34 5.74
CA GLY A 148 12.67 -1.06 5.65
C GLY A 148 11.73 -1.90 4.80
N GLY A 149 10.53 -1.44 4.51
CA GLY A 149 9.69 -2.07 3.50
C GLY A 149 10.24 -1.86 2.09
N ALA A 150 9.82 -2.67 1.15
CA ALA A 150 10.31 -2.74 -0.23
C ALA A 150 10.33 -1.42 -1.04
N GLY A 151 9.84 -0.31 -0.49
CA GLY A 151 9.88 1.01 -1.09
C GLY A 151 10.60 2.10 -0.27
N GLY A 152 11.02 1.82 0.95
CA GLY A 152 11.53 2.85 1.89
C GLY A 152 13.02 3.11 1.87
N GLN A 153 13.82 2.28 1.25
CA GLN A 153 15.19 2.63 0.94
C GLN A 153 15.24 3.21 -0.47
N SER A 154 15.15 4.54 -0.54
CA SER A 154 15.81 5.24 -1.61
C SER A 154 17.29 4.80 -1.57
N ALA A 155 17.60 3.69 -2.22
CA ALA A 155 18.97 3.31 -2.54
C ALA A 155 19.49 4.28 -3.60
N THR A 156 19.44 5.55 -3.27
CA THR A 156 20.05 6.58 -4.08
C THR A 156 21.47 6.73 -3.63
N GLY A 157 22.33 6.14 -4.40
CA GLY A 157 23.49 6.87 -4.79
C GLY A 157 23.02 8.23 -5.36
N GLY A 158 23.14 9.32 -4.60
CA GLY A 158 23.27 10.66 -5.14
C GLY A 158 22.01 11.45 -5.53
N GLY A 159 20.83 11.15 -5.00
CA GLY A 159 19.68 12.04 -5.13
C GLY A 159 19.28 12.60 -3.76
N THR A 160 19.38 13.91 -3.57
CA THR A 160 18.69 14.62 -2.49
C THR A 160 17.18 14.62 -2.77
N GLY A 161 16.57 13.45 -2.90
CA GLY A 161 15.13 13.32 -2.86
C GLY A 161 14.68 13.76 -1.49
N ASN A 162 13.81 14.74 -1.43
CA ASN A 162 13.16 15.21 -0.23
C ASN A 162 12.59 14.01 0.52
N ILE A 163 13.38 13.50 1.49
CA ILE A 163 12.88 12.55 2.47
C ILE A 163 11.98 13.38 3.38
N ASN A 164 10.74 13.56 2.96
CA ASN A 164 9.73 14.08 3.85
C ASN A 164 9.29 12.87 4.69
N PRO A 165 9.67 12.78 5.96
CA PRO A 165 9.27 11.65 6.82
C PRO A 165 7.75 11.48 6.92
N LEU A 166 7.01 12.50 6.48
CA LEU A 166 5.54 12.56 6.51
C LEU A 166 4.88 12.01 5.26
N ASP A 167 5.64 11.74 4.20
CA ASP A 167 5.04 11.21 2.96
C ASP A 167 4.64 9.72 3.10
N GLY A 168 4.91 9.08 4.25
CA GLY A 168 4.60 7.66 4.43
C GLY A 168 5.20 6.81 3.30
N THR A 169 5.27 5.52 3.46
CA THR A 169 5.65 4.65 2.35
C THR A 169 4.42 4.45 1.45
N VAL A 170 4.45 5.02 0.26
CA VAL A 170 3.49 4.72 -0.80
C VAL A 170 4.10 3.65 -1.68
N ASP A 171 3.42 2.52 -1.80
CA ASP A 171 3.77 1.45 -2.73
C ASP A 171 2.71 1.42 -3.85
N LEU A 172 3.13 1.74 -5.07
CA LEU A 172 2.29 1.75 -6.26
C LEU A 172 2.41 0.46 -7.10
N ASN A 173 3.13 -0.55 -6.61
CA ASN A 173 3.24 -1.82 -7.34
C ASN A 173 1.99 -2.70 -7.27
N PRO A 174 1.17 -2.70 -6.18
CA PRO A 174 -0.09 -3.43 -6.17
C PRO A 174 -1.14 -2.78 -7.07
N ASP A 175 -1.73 -3.57 -7.97
CA ASP A 175 -2.83 -3.16 -8.84
C ASP A 175 -4.18 -3.59 -8.28
N TYR A 176 -5.11 -2.65 -8.13
CA TYR A 176 -6.48 -2.90 -7.70
C TYR A 176 -7.47 -2.62 -8.84
N VAL A 177 -8.46 -3.48 -9.00
CA VAL A 177 -9.51 -3.29 -10.00
C VAL A 177 -10.53 -2.28 -9.48
N PHE A 178 -10.61 -1.13 -10.12
CA PHE A 178 -11.66 -0.13 -9.89
C PHE A 178 -11.98 0.61 -11.19
N GLU A 179 -13.09 1.31 -11.20
CA GLU A 179 -13.54 2.06 -12.36
C GLU A 179 -13.43 3.56 -12.07
N SER A 180 -12.99 4.34 -13.06
CA SER A 180 -12.92 5.79 -12.94
C SER A 180 -13.15 6.47 -14.28
N ARG A 181 -13.74 7.65 -14.22
CA ARG A 181 -13.84 8.60 -15.35
C ARG A 181 -13.73 10.01 -14.81
N GLY A 182 -13.05 10.84 -15.57
CA GLY A 182 -12.92 12.25 -15.30
C GLY A 182 -13.23 13.08 -16.52
N ARG A 183 -13.67 14.30 -16.30
CA ARG A 183 -13.89 15.31 -17.35
C ARG A 183 -13.57 16.71 -16.86
N LEU A 184 -13.01 17.51 -17.75
CA LEU A 184 -12.87 18.93 -17.52
C LEU A 184 -14.24 19.59 -17.66
N VAL A 185 -14.56 20.49 -16.74
CA VAL A 185 -15.77 21.30 -16.75
C VAL A 185 -15.40 22.78 -16.62
N ASP A 186 -16.38 23.66 -16.84
CA ASP A 186 -16.15 25.10 -16.63
C ASP A 186 -15.81 25.36 -15.14
N GLY A 187 -14.64 25.94 -14.89
CA GLY A 187 -14.13 26.20 -13.55
C GLY A 187 -13.68 24.95 -12.78
N GLY A 188 -13.08 23.95 -13.45
CA GLY A 188 -12.45 22.82 -12.80
C GLY A 188 -12.62 21.47 -13.49
N TYR A 189 -12.85 20.42 -12.69
CA TYR A 189 -13.07 19.07 -13.20
C TYR A 189 -13.98 18.25 -12.29
N GLU A 190 -14.62 17.25 -12.88
CA GLU A 190 -15.40 16.24 -12.17
C GLU A 190 -14.82 14.85 -12.39
N VAL A 191 -14.87 14.00 -11.37
CA VAL A 191 -14.40 12.62 -11.41
C VAL A 191 -15.40 11.71 -10.73
N GLU A 192 -15.66 10.55 -11.34
CA GLU A 192 -16.38 9.43 -10.74
C GLU A 192 -15.45 8.27 -10.51
N ILE A 193 -15.61 7.62 -9.36
CA ILE A 193 -14.85 6.45 -8.97
C ILE A 193 -15.80 5.41 -8.38
N ARG A 194 -15.70 4.18 -8.86
CA ARG A 194 -16.37 3.01 -8.29
C ARG A 194 -15.34 2.00 -7.85
N ILE A 195 -15.33 1.67 -6.56
CA ILE A 195 -14.40 0.69 -5.97
C ILE A 195 -15.21 -0.55 -5.54
N PRO A 196 -15.12 -1.67 -6.28
CA PRO A 196 -15.79 -2.91 -5.90
C PRO A 196 -15.23 -3.48 -4.59
N PHE A 197 -16.08 -3.96 -3.70
CA PHE A 197 -15.63 -4.56 -2.45
C PHE A 197 -14.81 -5.83 -2.65
N LYS A 198 -14.91 -6.49 -3.80
CA LYS A 198 -14.06 -7.64 -4.16
C LYS A 198 -12.58 -7.26 -4.29
N SER A 199 -12.28 -6.00 -4.59
CA SER A 199 -10.91 -5.48 -4.72
C SER A 199 -10.29 -5.14 -3.37
N LEU A 200 -11.07 -5.12 -2.29
CA LEU A 200 -10.63 -4.72 -0.96
C LEU A 200 -10.58 -5.93 -0.01
N ARG A 201 -9.63 -5.89 0.91
CA ARG A 201 -9.67 -6.70 2.14
C ARG A 201 -10.22 -5.81 3.25
N TYR A 202 -11.20 -6.29 3.99
CA TYR A 202 -11.84 -5.54 5.08
C TYR A 202 -12.27 -6.46 6.22
N GLN A 203 -12.57 -5.87 7.37
CA GLN A 203 -12.93 -6.60 8.59
C GLN A 203 -14.16 -7.49 8.39
N GLU A 204 -14.18 -8.63 9.08
CA GLU A 204 -15.35 -9.50 9.17
C GLU A 204 -16.22 -9.02 10.34
N ALA A 205 -17.06 -8.01 10.13
CA ALA A 205 -17.95 -7.43 11.12
C ALA A 205 -19.29 -7.06 10.47
N GLU A 206 -20.38 -7.17 11.23
CA GLU A 206 -21.72 -6.81 10.77
C GLU A 206 -21.84 -5.32 10.46
N VAL A 207 -21.24 -4.50 11.31
CA VAL A 207 -21.15 -3.05 11.13
C VAL A 207 -19.68 -2.66 11.06
N GLN A 208 -19.31 -2.01 9.98
CA GLN A 208 -17.93 -1.62 9.74
C GLN A 208 -17.75 -0.12 9.80
N ASN A 209 -16.60 0.29 10.26
CA ASN A 209 -16.13 1.66 10.21
C ASN A 209 -14.76 1.67 9.55
N TRP A 210 -14.58 2.49 8.52
CA TRP A 210 -13.34 2.57 7.76
C TRP A 210 -12.70 3.94 7.93
N GLY A 211 -11.38 3.99 8.03
CA GLY A 211 -10.65 5.24 7.95
C GLY A 211 -10.72 5.82 6.54
N ILE A 212 -10.85 7.13 6.43
CA ILE A 212 -10.83 7.83 5.15
C ILE A 212 -9.95 9.08 5.21
N HIS A 213 -9.10 9.21 4.19
CA HIS A 213 -8.45 10.47 3.84
C HIS A 213 -8.73 10.78 2.38
N VAL A 214 -9.01 12.04 2.07
CA VAL A 214 -9.08 12.52 0.69
C VAL A 214 -8.06 13.62 0.53
N LEU A 215 -7.16 13.47 -0.44
CA LEU A 215 -6.13 14.44 -0.78
C LEU A 215 -6.42 14.98 -2.18
N ARG A 216 -6.20 16.27 -2.38
CA ARG A 216 -6.18 16.89 -3.68
C ARG A 216 -4.82 17.55 -3.93
N ARG A 217 -4.25 17.27 -5.08
CA ARG A 217 -3.09 17.99 -5.61
C ARG A 217 -3.60 19.07 -6.58
N VAL A 218 -3.22 20.31 -6.32
CA VAL A 218 -3.44 21.45 -7.21
C VAL A 218 -2.08 21.77 -7.85
N GLN A 219 -1.95 21.43 -9.13
CA GLN A 219 -0.62 21.41 -9.75
C GLN A 219 -0.05 22.79 -10.00
N HIS A 220 -0.86 23.76 -10.44
CA HIS A 220 -0.35 25.10 -10.77
C HIS A 220 0.21 25.85 -9.56
N SER A 221 -0.36 25.64 -8.37
CA SER A 221 0.10 26.23 -7.11
C SER A 221 1.10 25.35 -6.37
N GLY A 222 1.13 24.05 -6.70
CA GLY A 222 1.88 23.04 -5.97
C GLY A 222 1.26 22.68 -4.62
N TYR A 223 0.02 23.06 -4.35
CA TYR A 223 -0.64 22.82 -3.08
C TYR A 223 -1.17 21.38 -2.97
N GLN A 224 -1.14 20.88 -1.76
CA GLN A 224 -1.85 19.66 -1.38
C GLN A 224 -2.86 20.00 -0.30
N ASP A 225 -4.09 19.61 -0.54
CA ASP A 225 -5.20 19.82 0.38
C ASP A 225 -5.73 18.49 0.89
N THR A 226 -6.22 18.46 2.12
CA THR A 226 -6.83 17.26 2.73
C THR A 226 -8.20 17.59 3.30
N TRP A 227 -9.15 16.66 3.14
CA TRP A 227 -10.46 16.82 3.75
C TRP A 227 -10.40 16.73 5.28
N ALA A 228 -9.87 15.65 5.84
CA ALA A 228 -9.55 15.59 7.26
C ALA A 228 -8.30 16.46 7.50
N PRO A 229 -8.38 17.52 8.33
CA PRO A 229 -7.25 18.41 8.54
C PRO A 229 -6.06 17.65 9.07
N ALA A 230 -4.99 17.58 8.27
CA ALA A 230 -3.74 16.97 8.66
C ALA A 230 -2.69 18.03 8.94
N VAL A 231 -1.87 17.79 9.95
CA VAL A 231 -0.73 18.62 10.30
C VAL A 231 0.56 17.83 10.17
N ARG A 232 1.62 18.46 9.66
CA ARG A 232 2.91 17.80 9.47
C ARG A 232 3.62 17.49 10.79
N ALA A 233 3.30 18.22 11.85
CA ALA A 233 3.77 17.97 13.20
C ALA A 233 2.94 16.85 13.88
N ASN A 234 2.90 15.66 13.27
CA ASN A 234 2.26 14.47 13.78
C ASN A 234 3.02 13.25 13.25
N ALA A 235 3.36 12.31 14.10
CA ALA A 235 4.13 11.12 13.74
C ALA A 235 3.34 10.11 12.88
N SER A 236 2.01 10.28 12.74
CA SER A 236 1.15 9.44 11.91
C SER A 236 0.26 10.31 11.03
N PHE A 237 0.34 10.13 9.72
CA PHE A 237 -0.57 10.77 8.77
C PHE A 237 -1.94 10.10 8.78
N LEU A 238 -1.97 8.76 8.69
CA LEU A 238 -3.21 7.98 8.70
C LEU A 238 -3.95 8.09 10.05
N GLY A 239 -3.23 8.35 11.14
CA GLY A 239 -3.82 8.64 12.44
C GLY A 239 -4.71 9.89 12.48
N GLN A 240 -4.60 10.77 11.47
CA GLN A 240 -5.40 11.99 11.34
C GLN A 240 -6.60 11.84 10.39
N SER A 241 -6.85 10.64 9.88
CA SER A 241 -7.98 10.36 8.98
C SER A 241 -9.33 10.56 9.64
N GLY A 242 -10.34 10.89 8.85
CA GLY A 242 -11.74 10.78 9.22
C GLY A 242 -12.19 9.31 9.28
N THR A 243 -13.46 9.08 9.53
CA THR A 243 -14.05 7.73 9.62
C THR A 243 -15.37 7.69 8.87
N LEU A 244 -15.49 6.77 7.91
CA LEU A 244 -16.76 6.33 7.35
C LEU A 244 -17.41 5.36 8.33
N THR A 245 -18.63 5.65 8.75
CA THR A 245 -19.30 4.90 9.81
C THR A 245 -20.55 4.19 9.32
N GLY A 246 -20.83 3.05 9.95
CA GLY A 246 -22.10 2.38 9.77
C GLY A 246 -22.27 1.60 8.48
N LEU A 247 -21.17 1.20 7.80
CA LEU A 247 -21.25 0.34 6.63
C LEU A 247 -21.78 -1.03 7.03
N ARG A 248 -22.83 -1.50 6.35
CA ARG A 248 -23.51 -2.76 6.65
C ARG A 248 -23.81 -3.54 5.38
N GLU A 249 -23.97 -4.85 5.53
CA GLU A 249 -24.37 -5.75 4.45
C GLU A 249 -23.48 -5.66 3.20
N LEU A 250 -22.17 -5.47 3.43
CA LEU A 250 -21.20 -5.46 2.35
C LEU A 250 -21.05 -6.86 1.75
N ARG A 251 -21.13 -6.95 0.43
CA ARG A 251 -21.00 -8.20 -0.32
C ARG A 251 -19.71 -8.19 -1.12
N ARG A 252 -18.71 -8.89 -0.64
CA ARG A 252 -17.45 -9.06 -1.38
C ARG A 252 -17.63 -9.94 -2.61
N GLY A 253 -18.56 -10.89 -2.56
CA GLY A 253 -18.69 -11.93 -3.55
C GLY A 253 -17.58 -12.99 -3.43
N LEU A 254 -17.60 -13.96 -4.34
CA LEU A 254 -16.52 -14.94 -4.47
C LEU A 254 -15.30 -14.25 -5.09
N VAL A 255 -14.16 -14.31 -4.41
CA VAL A 255 -12.86 -13.91 -4.94
C VAL A 255 -12.08 -15.19 -5.23
N LEU A 256 -12.19 -15.68 -6.45
CA LEU A 256 -11.41 -16.80 -6.96
C LEU A 256 -10.95 -16.45 -8.37
N GLU A 257 -9.65 -16.29 -8.53
CA GLU A 257 -8.99 -16.02 -9.79
C GLU A 257 -8.08 -17.19 -10.10
N LEU A 258 -8.18 -17.71 -11.32
CA LEU A 258 -7.32 -18.76 -11.84
C LEU A 258 -6.68 -18.23 -13.11
N THR A 259 -5.39 -18.15 -13.15
CA THR A 259 -4.62 -17.59 -14.27
C THR A 259 -3.66 -18.65 -14.83
N PRO A 260 -4.13 -19.50 -15.74
CA PRO A 260 -3.23 -20.39 -16.49
C PRO A 260 -2.44 -19.56 -17.51
N THR A 261 -1.15 -19.81 -17.61
CA THR A 261 -0.27 -19.15 -18.60
C THR A 261 0.50 -20.21 -19.40
N ALA A 262 0.62 -19.98 -20.68
CA ALA A 262 1.44 -20.79 -21.57
C ALA A 262 2.40 -19.88 -22.33
N VAL A 263 3.67 -20.16 -22.29
CA VAL A 263 4.71 -19.40 -22.98
C VAL A 263 5.45 -20.33 -23.93
N ALA A 264 5.68 -19.86 -25.16
CA ALA A 264 6.53 -20.53 -26.11
C ALA A 264 7.65 -19.57 -26.54
N ARG A 265 8.88 -20.04 -26.48
CA ARG A 265 10.06 -19.29 -26.91
C ARG A 265 10.73 -19.99 -28.08
N LEU A 266 11.17 -19.18 -29.03
CA LEU A 266 12.00 -19.61 -30.14
C LEU A 266 13.24 -18.74 -30.14
N ASP A 267 14.39 -19.31 -29.78
CA ASP A 267 15.68 -18.63 -29.77
C ASP A 267 16.44 -19.03 -31.02
N GLY A 268 16.94 -18.04 -31.77
CA GLY A 268 17.79 -18.25 -32.93
C GLY A 268 19.19 -17.70 -32.71
N SER A 269 20.22 -18.49 -32.93
CA SER A 269 21.62 -18.07 -32.89
C SER A 269 22.33 -18.35 -34.21
N PRO A 270 23.19 -17.43 -34.69
CA PRO A 270 24.03 -17.69 -35.87
C PRO A 270 25.22 -18.58 -35.44
N GLU A 271 25.12 -19.90 -35.58
CA GLU A 271 26.17 -20.81 -35.18
C GLU A 271 27.22 -21.03 -36.26
N THR A 272 26.90 -20.84 -37.54
CA THR A 272 27.82 -20.97 -38.65
C THR A 272 27.59 -19.90 -39.73
N PRO A 273 28.55 -19.65 -40.64
CA PRO A 273 28.30 -18.75 -41.76
C PRO A 273 27.16 -19.18 -42.67
N GLU A 274 26.59 -20.36 -42.50
CA GLU A 274 25.65 -21.01 -43.38
C GLU A 274 24.23 -21.13 -42.84
N GLY A 275 23.93 -20.77 -41.58
CA GLY A 275 22.58 -20.88 -41.04
C GLY A 275 22.38 -20.45 -39.61
N TRP A 276 21.12 -20.30 -39.28
CA TRP A 276 20.61 -20.04 -37.92
C TRP A 276 20.26 -21.38 -37.28
N ASP A 277 20.70 -21.59 -36.04
CA ASP A 277 20.20 -22.67 -35.20
C ASP A 277 19.04 -22.16 -34.33
N TYR A 278 17.95 -22.95 -34.28
CA TYR A 278 16.74 -22.60 -33.55
C TYR A 278 16.47 -23.58 -32.43
N ALA A 279 16.45 -23.10 -31.22
CA ALA A 279 15.97 -23.83 -30.06
C ALA A 279 14.56 -23.36 -29.71
N SER A 280 13.65 -24.29 -29.49
CA SER A 280 12.29 -23.99 -29.02
C SER A 280 12.11 -24.52 -27.60
N ASP A 281 11.54 -23.70 -26.76
CA ASP A 281 11.16 -24.04 -25.39
C ASP A 281 9.71 -23.64 -25.13
N GLY A 282 9.04 -24.35 -24.23
CA GLY A 282 7.66 -24.09 -23.86
C GLY A 282 7.39 -24.37 -22.40
N GLU A 283 6.79 -23.42 -21.73
CA GLU A 283 6.46 -23.50 -20.31
C GLU A 283 4.97 -23.32 -20.09
N LEU A 284 4.46 -24.08 -19.11
CA LEU A 284 3.11 -23.93 -18.59
C LEU A 284 3.21 -23.51 -17.12
N SER A 285 2.45 -22.49 -16.78
CA SER A 285 2.34 -21.97 -15.42
C SER A 285 0.90 -21.79 -15.00
N GLY A 286 0.69 -21.61 -13.71
CA GLY A 286 -0.65 -21.34 -13.19
C GLY A 286 -0.61 -20.66 -11.85
N ASP A 287 -1.45 -19.63 -11.72
CA ASP A 287 -1.67 -18.90 -10.49
C ASP A 287 -3.10 -19.07 -9.99
N VAL A 288 -3.26 -19.15 -8.69
CA VAL A 288 -4.55 -19.14 -8.02
C VAL A 288 -4.56 -18.06 -6.94
N ARG A 289 -5.59 -17.23 -6.93
CA ARG A 289 -5.89 -16.28 -5.86
C ARG A 289 -7.26 -16.57 -5.30
N TRP A 290 -7.32 -16.90 -4.03
CA TRP A 290 -8.55 -17.26 -3.35
C TRP A 290 -8.74 -16.42 -2.07
N GLY A 291 -9.78 -15.59 -2.05
CA GLY A 291 -10.24 -14.91 -0.85
C GLY A 291 -11.00 -15.89 0.06
N ILE A 292 -10.28 -16.56 0.96
CA ILE A 292 -10.87 -17.54 1.90
C ILE A 292 -11.89 -16.87 2.80
N ARG A 293 -11.59 -15.65 3.25
CA ARG A 293 -12.46 -14.76 4.04
C ARG A 293 -12.36 -13.34 3.53
N GLN A 294 -13.20 -12.44 4.03
CA GLN A 294 -13.18 -11.03 3.64
C GLN A 294 -11.82 -10.35 3.91
N ASN A 295 -11.11 -10.82 4.90
CA ASN A 295 -9.84 -10.28 5.39
C ASN A 295 -8.64 -11.22 5.20
N LEU A 296 -8.80 -12.37 4.51
CA LEU A 296 -7.75 -13.37 4.36
C LEU A 296 -7.71 -13.89 2.92
N THR A 297 -6.55 -13.82 2.29
CA THR A 297 -6.32 -14.28 0.91
C THR A 297 -5.25 -15.36 0.89
N LEU A 298 -5.49 -16.43 0.16
CA LEU A 298 -4.54 -17.48 -0.19
C LEU A 298 -4.16 -17.29 -1.66
N ASN A 299 -2.87 -17.24 -1.92
CA ASN A 299 -2.31 -17.26 -3.27
C ASN A 299 -1.47 -18.52 -3.42
N GLY A 300 -1.57 -19.16 -4.58
CA GLY A 300 -0.74 -20.29 -4.96
C GLY A 300 -0.18 -20.08 -6.36
N THR A 301 1.01 -20.59 -6.62
CA THR A 301 1.64 -20.53 -7.93
C THR A 301 2.40 -21.83 -8.21
N VAL A 302 2.42 -22.24 -9.47
CA VAL A 302 3.20 -23.36 -9.97
C VAL A 302 3.91 -22.91 -11.24
N ASN A 303 5.21 -23.06 -11.27
CA ASN A 303 6.09 -22.68 -12.38
C ASN A 303 5.80 -21.26 -12.91
N PRO A 304 5.80 -20.21 -12.04
CA PRO A 304 5.35 -18.88 -12.44
C PRO A 304 6.26 -18.30 -13.53
N ASP A 305 5.63 -17.84 -14.60
CA ASP A 305 6.33 -17.11 -15.66
C ASP A 305 6.35 -15.62 -15.35
N PHE A 306 7.54 -15.05 -15.29
CA PHE A 306 7.78 -13.62 -15.07
C PHE A 306 8.24 -12.87 -16.33
N SER A 307 8.15 -13.48 -17.50
CA SER A 307 8.57 -12.87 -18.77
C SER A 307 7.80 -11.60 -19.12
N GLN A 308 6.57 -11.46 -18.63
CA GLN A 308 5.71 -10.29 -18.82
C GLN A 308 5.92 -9.19 -17.76
N VAL A 309 6.71 -9.46 -16.72
CA VAL A 309 7.00 -8.46 -15.70
C VAL A 309 7.91 -7.39 -16.27
N GLU A 310 7.55 -6.13 -16.04
CA GLU A 310 8.34 -5.00 -16.48
C GLU A 310 9.79 -5.11 -15.98
N ALA A 311 10.74 -4.91 -16.89
CA ALA A 311 12.16 -4.97 -16.53
C ALA A 311 12.51 -3.93 -15.46
N ASP A 312 13.43 -4.28 -14.59
CA ASP A 312 13.92 -3.35 -13.59
C ASP A 312 14.66 -2.18 -14.25
N VAL A 313 14.46 -0.99 -13.72
CA VAL A 313 15.20 0.20 -14.18
C VAL A 313 16.67 -0.01 -13.90
N GLY A 314 17.50 0.19 -14.93
CA GLY A 314 18.95 0.10 -14.79
C GLY A 314 19.47 1.06 -13.73
N GLN A 315 20.13 0.50 -12.71
CA GLN A 315 20.76 1.30 -11.65
C GLN A 315 22.26 1.35 -11.90
N VAL A 316 22.85 2.52 -11.72
CA VAL A 316 24.30 2.68 -11.83
C VAL A 316 24.95 2.28 -10.50
N LEU A 317 25.81 1.27 -10.53
CA LEU A 317 26.63 0.88 -9.38
C LEU A 317 27.70 1.94 -9.11
N LEU A 318 27.45 2.81 -8.14
CA LEU A 318 28.47 3.73 -7.64
C LEU A 318 29.45 3.07 -6.66
N ASN A 319 29.04 1.98 -6.03
CA ASN A 319 29.86 1.25 -5.06
C ASN A 319 29.54 -0.25 -5.13
N GLU A 320 30.46 -1.03 -5.66
CA GLU A 320 30.34 -2.49 -5.84
C GLU A 320 30.27 -3.29 -4.51
N ARG A 321 30.49 -2.64 -3.36
CA ARG A 321 30.43 -3.27 -2.04
C ARG A 321 28.99 -3.54 -1.58
N PHE A 322 27.99 -2.92 -2.20
CA PHE A 322 26.60 -3.02 -1.79
C PHE A 322 25.76 -3.64 -2.90
N SER A 323 24.96 -4.61 -2.54
CA SER A 323 23.96 -5.16 -3.45
C SER A 323 22.92 -4.09 -3.79
N LEU A 324 22.49 -4.07 -5.05
CA LEU A 324 21.39 -3.20 -5.48
C LEU A 324 20.07 -3.74 -4.94
N PHE A 325 19.25 -2.82 -4.50
CA PHE A 325 17.86 -3.12 -4.14
C PHE A 325 16.93 -2.90 -5.33
N TYR A 326 16.12 -3.91 -5.63
CA TYR A 326 15.06 -3.82 -6.62
C TYR A 326 13.71 -4.07 -5.95
N PRO A 327 12.70 -3.19 -6.16
CA PRO A 327 11.36 -3.44 -5.64
C PRO A 327 10.77 -4.70 -6.27
N GLU A 328 9.89 -5.37 -5.55
CA GLU A 328 9.16 -6.53 -6.09
C GLU A 328 8.15 -6.06 -7.15
N LYS A 329 8.05 -6.79 -8.25
CA LYS A 329 7.12 -6.53 -9.35
C LYS A 329 6.32 -7.77 -9.77
N ARG A 330 6.71 -8.95 -9.28
CA ARG A 330 6.09 -10.21 -9.65
C ARG A 330 4.72 -10.36 -8.97
N PRO A 331 3.63 -10.56 -9.73
CA PRO A 331 2.25 -10.51 -9.20
C PRO A 331 1.99 -11.44 -8.01
N PHE A 332 2.52 -12.67 -8.05
CA PHE A 332 2.38 -13.62 -6.95
C PHE A 332 2.90 -13.06 -5.62
N PHE A 333 4.01 -12.33 -5.62
CA PHE A 333 4.62 -11.78 -4.41
C PHE A 333 3.98 -10.47 -3.97
N LEU A 334 3.44 -9.67 -4.90
CA LEU A 334 2.90 -8.33 -4.60
C LEU A 334 1.64 -8.33 -3.71
N ASP A 335 0.67 -9.24 -3.95
CA ASP A 335 -0.57 -9.23 -3.17
C ASP A 335 -0.32 -9.47 -1.68
N GLY A 336 -0.54 -8.47 -0.84
CA GLY A 336 -0.32 -8.52 0.60
C GLY A 336 1.16 -8.40 1.02
N LEU A 337 2.05 -7.93 0.15
CA LEU A 337 3.47 -7.75 0.45
C LEU A 337 3.69 -6.82 1.65
N GLU A 338 2.86 -5.79 1.81
CA GLU A 338 2.88 -4.83 2.91
C GLU A 338 2.68 -5.47 4.30
N LEU A 339 2.14 -6.69 4.35
CA LEU A 339 1.97 -7.42 5.60
C LEU A 339 3.24 -8.13 6.06
N PHE A 340 4.23 -8.27 5.16
CA PHE A 340 5.55 -8.83 5.46
C PHE A 340 6.54 -7.79 5.97
N ASP A 341 6.20 -6.51 5.95
CA ASP A 341 7.09 -5.43 6.36
C ASP A 341 7.64 -5.60 7.78
N THR A 342 8.94 -5.36 7.92
CA THR A 342 9.68 -5.32 9.17
C THR A 342 10.45 -3.99 9.29
N PRO A 343 10.79 -3.50 10.49
CA PRO A 343 11.54 -2.25 10.66
C PRO A 343 12.84 -2.16 9.86
N ASN A 344 13.54 -3.27 9.74
CA ASN A 344 14.66 -3.46 8.83
C ASN A 344 14.33 -4.61 7.90
N GLN A 345 14.80 -4.58 6.68
CA GLN A 345 14.35 -5.43 5.58
C GLN A 345 14.79 -6.91 5.74
N LEU A 346 14.17 -7.61 6.72
CA LEU A 346 14.40 -9.01 7.02
C LEU A 346 13.65 -9.98 6.10
N ILE A 347 12.78 -9.44 5.23
CA ILE A 347 12.03 -10.19 4.24
C ILE A 347 12.19 -9.49 2.90
N TYR A 348 12.73 -10.19 1.92
CA TYR A 348 12.96 -9.71 0.57
C TYR A 348 12.66 -10.80 -0.44
N THR A 349 11.49 -10.79 -1.00
CA THR A 349 10.96 -11.85 -1.88
C THR A 349 11.80 -12.11 -3.14
N ARG A 350 12.57 -11.11 -3.59
CA ARG A 350 13.53 -11.26 -4.70
C ARG A 350 14.71 -12.20 -4.40
N ARG A 351 14.86 -12.67 -3.16
CA ARG A 351 15.79 -13.76 -2.82
C ARG A 351 15.32 -15.12 -3.34
N ILE A 352 14.02 -15.25 -3.63
CA ILE A 352 13.44 -16.37 -4.35
C ILE A 352 13.49 -16.00 -5.83
N VAL A 353 14.45 -16.52 -6.56
CA VAL A 353 14.84 -16.04 -7.89
C VAL A 353 13.98 -16.68 -8.98
N ALA A 354 13.93 -17.99 -9.01
CA ALA A 354 13.25 -18.81 -10.02
C ALA A 354 12.31 -19.82 -9.35
N PRO A 355 11.22 -19.36 -8.68
CA PRO A 355 10.36 -20.26 -7.92
C PRO A 355 9.67 -21.27 -8.83
N GLU A 356 9.75 -22.55 -8.49
CA GLU A 356 9.01 -23.64 -9.17
C GLU A 356 7.57 -23.76 -8.63
N GLY A 357 7.36 -23.31 -7.39
CA GLY A 357 6.04 -23.28 -6.78
C GLY A 357 6.04 -22.56 -5.45
N GLY A 358 4.88 -22.04 -5.08
CA GLY A 358 4.74 -21.35 -3.81
C GLY A 358 3.30 -21.21 -3.36
N VAL A 359 3.14 -21.00 -2.06
CA VAL A 359 1.86 -20.70 -1.41
C VAL A 359 2.07 -19.54 -0.46
N LYS A 360 1.15 -18.58 -0.52
CA LYS A 360 1.16 -17.38 0.32
C LYS A 360 -0.20 -17.17 0.96
N LEU A 361 -0.22 -16.97 2.27
CA LEU A 361 -1.40 -16.58 3.04
C LEU A 361 -1.17 -15.20 3.63
N ALA A 362 -2.06 -14.26 3.35
CA ALA A 362 -1.93 -12.88 3.81
C ALA A 362 -3.27 -12.29 4.23
N GLY A 363 -3.30 -11.59 5.36
CA GLY A 363 -4.50 -10.91 5.84
C GLY A 363 -4.45 -10.51 7.29
N LYS A 364 -5.60 -10.14 7.84
CA LYS A 364 -5.74 -9.69 9.23
C LYS A 364 -6.85 -10.46 9.93
N VAL A 365 -6.54 -11.13 11.01
CA VAL A 365 -7.52 -11.85 11.85
C VAL A 365 -7.60 -11.18 13.20
N ALA A 366 -8.76 -10.65 13.54
CA ALA A 366 -8.95 -9.77 14.69
C ALA A 366 -7.96 -8.59 14.64
N SER A 367 -7.12 -8.43 15.66
CA SER A 367 -6.10 -7.36 15.70
C SER A 367 -4.69 -7.89 15.35
N THR A 368 -4.58 -8.96 14.56
CA THR A 368 -3.28 -9.55 14.19
C THR A 368 -3.18 -9.70 12.69
N ASN A 369 -2.20 -9.05 12.09
CA ASN A 369 -1.80 -9.30 10.73
C ASN A 369 -1.03 -10.61 10.67
N ILE A 370 -1.33 -11.43 9.68
CA ILE A 370 -0.72 -12.72 9.42
C ILE A 370 -0.25 -12.71 7.98
N ALA A 371 1.02 -12.98 7.77
CA ALA A 371 1.59 -13.19 6.45
C ALA A 371 2.53 -14.39 6.49
N THR A 372 2.31 -15.35 5.60
CA THR A 372 3.12 -16.56 5.48
C THR A 372 3.38 -16.84 4.01
N LEU A 373 4.62 -17.14 3.68
CA LEU A 373 5.05 -17.52 2.33
C LEU A 373 5.90 -18.78 2.43
N LEU A 374 5.56 -19.77 1.64
CA LEU A 374 6.33 -20.99 1.42
C LEU A 374 6.62 -21.11 -0.06
N ALA A 375 7.86 -21.32 -0.45
CA ALA A 375 8.24 -21.47 -1.85
C ALA A 375 9.40 -22.42 -2.03
N PHE A 376 9.44 -23.11 -3.18
CA PHE A 376 10.60 -23.86 -3.66
C PHE A 376 11.20 -23.11 -4.84
N ASP A 377 12.51 -22.89 -4.77
CA ASP A 377 13.29 -22.24 -5.82
C ASP A 377 13.94 -23.26 -6.76
N GLY A 378 14.30 -22.82 -7.95
CA GLY A 378 14.94 -23.67 -8.94
C GLY A 378 16.26 -24.24 -8.47
N LYS A 379 16.57 -25.43 -8.96
CA LYS A 379 17.81 -26.15 -8.60
C LYS A 379 19.07 -25.35 -8.92
N ASP A 380 19.08 -24.54 -9.95
CA ASP A 380 20.16 -23.64 -10.34
C ASP A 380 20.42 -22.51 -9.30
N GLN A 381 19.51 -22.30 -8.36
CA GLN A 381 19.66 -21.37 -7.23
C GLN A 381 20.21 -22.04 -5.96
N SER A 382 20.49 -23.34 -6.01
CA SER A 382 21.05 -24.11 -4.89
C SER A 382 22.49 -23.71 -4.56
N TRP A 383 22.82 -23.55 -3.30
CA TRP A 383 24.18 -23.35 -2.83
C TRP A 383 25.05 -24.62 -3.01
N THR A 384 24.41 -25.79 -2.95
CA THR A 384 25.05 -27.09 -3.10
C THR A 384 25.03 -27.61 -4.54
N GLY A 385 24.20 -27.00 -5.41
CA GLY A 385 24.00 -27.38 -6.81
C GLY A 385 23.08 -28.59 -7.02
N ASP A 386 22.60 -29.24 -5.96
CA ASP A 386 21.94 -30.55 -6.06
C ASP A 386 20.51 -30.56 -5.59
N HIS A 387 20.02 -29.50 -4.92
CA HIS A 387 18.72 -29.46 -4.28
C HIS A 387 17.88 -28.27 -4.80
N HIS A 388 16.58 -28.32 -4.55
CA HIS A 388 15.66 -27.20 -4.73
C HIS A 388 15.56 -26.44 -3.41
N PRO A 389 16.08 -25.21 -3.32
CA PRO A 389 16.04 -24.45 -2.07
C PRO A 389 14.60 -24.21 -1.62
N PHE A 390 14.31 -24.49 -0.35
CA PHE A 390 13.03 -24.18 0.26
C PHE A 390 13.10 -22.87 1.03
N PHE A 391 12.15 -21.99 0.80
CA PHE A 391 11.95 -20.76 1.56
C PHE A 391 10.69 -20.83 2.38
N GLY A 392 10.81 -20.52 3.67
CA GLY A 392 9.70 -20.33 4.58
C GLY A 392 9.79 -18.97 5.24
N VAL A 393 8.74 -18.18 5.15
CA VAL A 393 8.62 -16.85 5.76
C VAL A 393 7.32 -16.75 6.52
N MET A 394 7.38 -16.26 7.75
CA MET A 394 6.21 -15.97 8.58
C MET A 394 6.38 -14.62 9.27
N ARG A 395 5.39 -13.78 9.14
CA ARG A 395 5.27 -12.50 9.82
C ARG A 395 3.96 -12.44 10.57
N LEU A 396 4.04 -12.15 11.85
CA LEU A 396 2.90 -11.87 12.71
C LEU A 396 3.05 -10.46 13.28
N ARG A 397 1.99 -9.65 13.25
CA ARG A 397 2.01 -8.31 13.82
C ARG A 397 0.70 -8.02 14.54
N ARG A 398 0.78 -7.92 15.86
CA ARG A 398 -0.33 -7.63 16.75
C ARG A 398 -0.48 -6.13 16.99
N ASP A 399 -1.69 -5.65 16.86
CA ASP A 399 -2.04 -4.28 17.21
C ASP A 399 -2.06 -4.07 18.73
N LEU A 400 -1.41 -3.00 19.18
CA LEU A 400 -1.40 -2.54 20.56
C LEU A 400 -2.07 -1.17 20.64
N GLY A 401 -3.39 -1.14 20.84
CA GLY A 401 -4.17 0.10 20.80
C GLY A 401 -4.13 0.78 19.43
N GLN A 402 -4.14 2.12 19.44
CA GLN A 402 -4.01 2.91 18.21
C GLN A 402 -2.53 3.09 17.85
N ASN A 403 -2.17 2.77 16.62
CA ASN A 403 -0.86 3.00 15.98
C ASN A 403 0.34 2.19 16.54
N SER A 404 0.30 1.61 17.73
CA SER A 404 1.38 0.80 18.29
C SER A 404 1.27 -0.67 17.84
N THR A 405 2.40 -1.35 17.71
CA THR A 405 2.44 -2.75 17.24
C THR A 405 3.51 -3.56 17.94
N LEU A 406 3.25 -4.87 18.09
CA LEU A 406 4.22 -5.89 18.45
C LEU A 406 4.29 -6.90 17.31
N GLY A 407 5.48 -7.14 16.79
CA GLY A 407 5.72 -8.03 15.68
C GLY A 407 6.62 -9.22 16.01
N GLY A 408 6.45 -10.32 15.27
CA GLY A 408 7.33 -11.46 15.25
C GLY A 408 7.64 -11.86 13.82
N VAL A 409 8.86 -12.25 13.52
CA VAL A 409 9.33 -12.68 12.22
C VAL A 409 10.09 -13.99 12.32
N LEU A 410 9.80 -14.89 11.41
CA LEU A 410 10.55 -16.12 11.19
C LEU A 410 10.86 -16.23 9.71
N THR A 411 12.11 -16.51 9.36
CA THR A 411 12.49 -16.86 8.00
C THR A 411 13.38 -18.11 8.01
N THR A 412 13.30 -18.88 6.94
CA THR A 412 14.22 -19.98 6.69
C THR A 412 14.50 -20.10 5.20
N ARG A 413 15.74 -20.43 4.87
CA ARG A 413 16.15 -21.02 3.60
C ARG A 413 16.85 -22.34 3.93
N GLU A 414 16.31 -23.43 3.41
CA GLU A 414 16.86 -24.78 3.55
C GLU A 414 17.36 -25.24 2.19
N ASP A 415 18.60 -25.73 2.11
CA ASP A 415 19.25 -26.12 0.87
C ASP A 415 20.15 -27.35 1.09
N GLY A 416 19.54 -28.52 0.98
CA GLY A 416 20.20 -29.77 1.33
C GLY A 416 20.53 -29.89 2.82
N GLY A 417 21.80 -29.90 3.17
CA GLY A 417 22.28 -29.88 4.56
C GLY A 417 22.50 -28.46 5.11
N ASP A 418 22.64 -27.49 4.20
CA ASP A 418 22.91 -26.10 4.54
C ASP A 418 21.60 -25.34 4.83
N TYR A 419 21.65 -24.42 5.77
CA TYR A 419 20.48 -23.59 6.09
C TYR A 419 20.84 -22.16 6.54
N SER A 420 19.89 -21.26 6.36
CA SER A 420 19.86 -19.94 7.00
C SER A 420 18.49 -19.72 7.61
N ARG A 421 18.44 -19.62 8.94
CA ARG A 421 17.21 -19.43 9.72
C ARG A 421 17.32 -18.16 10.51
N LEU A 422 16.19 -17.49 10.69
CA LEU A 422 16.10 -16.25 11.45
C LEU A 422 14.82 -16.24 12.28
N ALA A 423 14.93 -15.75 13.51
CA ALA A 423 13.80 -15.45 14.35
C ALA A 423 14.01 -14.10 15.03
N GLY A 424 12.95 -13.30 15.12
CA GLY A 424 13.02 -11.99 15.75
C GLY A 424 11.70 -11.45 16.17
N ALA A 425 11.79 -10.37 16.94
CA ALA A 425 10.65 -9.59 17.37
C ALA A 425 10.92 -8.09 17.18
N ASP A 426 9.86 -7.34 16.96
CA ASP A 426 9.89 -5.88 16.90
C ASP A 426 8.73 -5.28 17.68
N LEU A 427 8.96 -4.07 18.16
CA LEU A 427 7.99 -3.30 18.93
C LEU A 427 8.01 -1.87 18.42
N ARG A 428 6.86 -1.34 18.03
CA ARG A 428 6.69 0.08 17.71
C ARG A 428 5.65 0.67 18.64
N LEU A 429 6.07 1.65 19.45
CA LEU A 429 5.22 2.34 20.40
C LEU A 429 5.10 3.81 20.04
N TYR A 430 3.88 4.25 19.79
CA TYR A 430 3.56 5.67 19.68
C TYR A 430 3.21 6.21 21.07
N HIS A 431 3.90 7.25 21.46
CA HIS A 431 3.60 8.01 22.66
C HIS A 431 3.22 9.45 22.30
N SER A 432 1.99 9.79 22.56
CA SER A 432 1.37 11.03 22.06
C SER A 432 1.36 11.12 20.54
N ARG A 433 1.00 12.29 19.98
CA ARG A 433 0.98 12.51 18.54
C ARG A 433 2.34 12.77 17.92
N LEU A 434 3.39 12.97 18.74
CA LEU A 434 4.68 13.47 18.28
C LEU A 434 5.80 12.45 18.37
N TYR A 435 5.68 11.41 19.20
CA TYR A 435 6.78 10.51 19.49
C TYR A 435 6.48 9.07 19.08
N TYR A 436 7.49 8.39 18.58
CA TYR A 436 7.48 6.93 18.55
C TYR A 436 8.85 6.38 18.98
N VAL A 437 8.81 5.16 19.49
CA VAL A 437 9.98 4.32 19.73
C VAL A 437 9.80 3.04 18.90
N GLU A 438 10.84 2.65 18.21
CA GLU A 438 10.89 1.39 17.45
C GLU A 438 12.09 0.57 17.91
N LEU A 439 11.85 -0.68 18.25
CA LEU A 439 12.85 -1.63 18.70
C LEU A 439 12.76 -2.89 17.85
N GLN A 440 13.89 -3.47 17.48
CA GLN A 440 13.94 -4.76 16.83
C GLN A 440 15.10 -5.58 17.39
N ALA A 441 14.85 -6.85 17.69
CA ALA A 441 15.83 -7.82 18.12
C ALA A 441 15.65 -9.10 17.31
N VAL A 442 16.71 -9.56 16.68
CA VAL A 442 16.71 -10.69 15.74
C VAL A 442 17.93 -11.56 15.98
N GLN A 443 17.75 -12.85 15.84
CA GLN A 443 18.82 -13.85 15.88
C GLN A 443 18.82 -14.63 14.57
N SER A 444 20.00 -14.76 13.94
CA SER A 444 20.21 -15.66 12.81
C SER A 444 20.97 -16.91 13.25
N TRP A 445 20.65 -18.03 12.61
CA TRP A 445 21.35 -19.31 12.71
C TRP A 445 21.63 -19.80 11.29
N THR A 446 22.89 -20.08 11.02
CA THR A 446 23.30 -20.60 9.72
C THR A 446 24.16 -21.85 9.90
N ASP A 447 24.00 -22.76 9.00
CA ASP A 447 24.96 -23.87 8.80
C ASP A 447 25.35 -23.89 7.32
N SER A 448 26.64 -23.96 7.06
CA SER A 448 27.16 -24.10 5.72
C SER A 448 28.35 -25.01 5.75
N ALA A 449 28.26 -26.11 5.01
CA ALA A 449 29.28 -27.18 4.98
C ALA A 449 29.68 -27.70 6.39
N GLY A 450 28.69 -27.79 7.31
CA GLY A 450 28.91 -28.25 8.69
C GLY A 450 29.49 -27.19 9.63
N VAL A 451 29.55 -25.93 9.21
CA VAL A 451 30.02 -24.83 10.06
C VAL A 451 28.77 -24.02 10.51
N SER A 452 28.39 -24.26 11.75
CA SER A 452 27.24 -23.52 12.35
C SER A 452 27.68 -22.18 12.94
N ARG A 453 26.90 -21.16 12.73
CA ARG A 453 27.03 -19.79 13.32
C ARG A 453 25.70 -19.29 13.87
N SER A 454 25.81 -18.39 14.85
CA SER A 454 24.61 -17.78 15.46
C SER A 454 24.92 -16.34 15.86
N ASN A 455 24.27 -15.37 15.22
CA ASN A 455 24.64 -13.97 15.30
C ASN A 455 23.40 -13.08 15.48
N PRO A 456 23.43 -12.10 16.41
CA PRO A 456 22.33 -11.18 16.62
C PRO A 456 22.35 -9.97 15.69
N TYR A 457 21.16 -9.38 15.56
CA TYR A 457 20.90 -8.07 14.99
C TYR A 457 19.99 -7.29 15.95
N LEU A 458 20.39 -6.10 16.33
CA LEU A 458 19.62 -5.22 17.22
C LEU A 458 19.47 -3.85 16.58
N SER A 459 18.29 -3.25 16.68
CA SER A 459 18.08 -1.84 16.34
C SER A 459 17.11 -1.17 17.30
N ALA A 460 17.33 0.11 17.50
CA ALA A 460 16.46 0.97 18.27
C ALA A 460 16.42 2.36 17.65
N THR A 461 15.21 2.91 17.52
CA THR A 461 14.99 4.28 17.02
C THR A 461 14.05 4.99 17.98
N TRP A 462 14.37 6.23 18.29
CA TRP A 462 13.51 7.15 19.02
C TRP A 462 13.32 8.42 18.19
N ASP A 463 12.09 8.71 17.87
CA ASP A 463 11.70 9.82 17.00
C ASP A 463 10.76 10.79 17.69
N ARG A 464 10.91 12.04 17.35
CA ARG A 464 9.98 13.12 17.68
C ARG A 464 9.73 13.99 16.45
N THR A 465 8.54 13.94 15.93
CA THR A 465 8.09 14.75 14.80
C THR A 465 7.38 16.01 15.29
N GLY A 466 8.09 17.12 15.38
CA GLY A 466 7.53 18.40 15.88
C GLY A 466 7.75 19.56 14.92
N ARG A 467 6.87 20.57 14.94
CA ARG A 467 6.90 21.71 14.03
C ARG A 467 8.10 22.64 14.24
N GLN A 468 8.50 22.87 15.49
CA GLN A 468 9.59 23.79 15.85
C GLN A 468 10.87 23.05 16.20
N TRP A 469 10.73 21.85 16.69
CA TRP A 469 11.83 21.01 17.10
C TRP A 469 11.45 19.55 16.90
N GLY A 470 12.31 18.79 16.28
CA GLY A 470 12.20 17.38 16.04
C GLY A 470 13.55 16.70 16.25
N PHE A 471 13.55 15.40 16.42
CA PHE A 471 14.77 14.60 16.43
C PHE A 471 14.47 13.18 15.96
N ASN A 472 15.49 12.55 15.40
CA ASN A 472 15.51 11.12 15.12
C ASN A 472 16.85 10.57 15.59
N TYR A 473 16.84 9.74 16.62
CA TYR A 473 18.01 9.08 17.17
C TYR A 473 17.88 7.59 16.95
N GLY A 474 18.88 7.00 16.30
CA GLY A 474 18.88 5.59 16.03
C GLY A 474 20.22 4.94 16.27
N VAL A 475 20.17 3.67 16.67
CA VAL A 475 21.33 2.79 16.76
C VAL A 475 20.97 1.44 16.14
N ARG A 476 21.90 0.89 15.39
CA ARG A 476 21.83 -0.45 14.81
C ARG A 476 23.13 -1.17 15.02
N ALA A 477 23.05 -2.36 15.57
CA ALA A 477 24.20 -3.24 15.76
C ALA A 477 23.94 -4.56 15.02
N VAL A 478 24.80 -4.89 14.09
CA VAL A 478 24.74 -6.12 13.30
C VAL A 478 26.06 -6.84 13.48
N GLU A 479 26.03 -8.03 14.06
CA GLU A 479 27.26 -8.81 14.30
C GLU A 479 27.88 -9.30 13.00
N ASP A 480 29.20 -9.43 13.00
CA ASP A 480 29.90 -10.03 11.88
C ASP A 480 29.49 -11.51 11.73
N GLY A 481 29.09 -11.91 10.54
CA GLY A 481 28.54 -13.24 10.30
C GLY A 481 27.00 -13.33 10.49
N PHE A 482 26.30 -12.27 10.85
CA PHE A 482 24.85 -12.23 10.70
C PHE A 482 24.50 -12.50 9.25
N ASN A 483 23.62 -13.47 9.01
CA ASN A 483 23.19 -13.83 7.66
C ASN A 483 21.67 -14.03 7.64
N ASP A 484 21.03 -13.34 6.72
CA ASP A 484 19.61 -13.45 6.43
C ASP A 484 19.43 -13.74 4.92
N ALA A 485 19.35 -15.02 4.59
CA ALA A 485 19.22 -15.44 3.19
C ALA A 485 17.85 -15.12 2.57
N ALA A 486 16.85 -14.82 3.37
CA ALA A 486 15.52 -14.41 2.92
C ALA A 486 15.29 -12.88 2.97
N GLY A 487 16.29 -12.13 3.45
CA GLY A 487 16.22 -10.69 3.65
C GLY A 487 17.23 -9.88 2.84
N PHE A 488 17.29 -8.59 3.13
CA PHE A 488 18.21 -7.66 2.46
C PHE A 488 18.98 -6.83 3.50
N VAL A 489 19.98 -7.45 4.10
CA VAL A 489 20.89 -6.81 5.06
C VAL A 489 22.25 -6.60 4.38
N ASN A 490 22.54 -5.36 4.03
CA ASN A 490 23.71 -5.00 3.20
C ASN A 490 25.04 -4.97 3.94
N ARG A 491 25.04 -4.84 5.27
CA ARG A 491 26.27 -4.73 6.07
C ARG A 491 26.13 -5.47 7.38
N THR A 492 27.15 -6.24 7.66
CA THR A 492 27.39 -6.94 8.94
C THR A 492 28.69 -6.45 9.57
N GLY A 493 28.96 -6.80 10.81
CA GLY A 493 30.15 -6.36 11.53
C GLY A 493 30.16 -4.86 11.81
N VAL A 494 28.99 -4.23 12.03
CA VAL A 494 28.87 -2.79 12.18
C VAL A 494 27.98 -2.38 13.36
N ILE A 495 28.33 -1.27 13.96
CA ILE A 495 27.44 -0.49 14.82
C ILE A 495 27.29 0.88 14.16
N ASP A 496 26.08 1.14 13.69
CA ASP A 496 25.72 2.44 13.12
C ASP A 496 24.89 3.23 14.13
N ALA A 497 25.23 4.46 14.33
CA ALA A 497 24.40 5.40 15.11
C ALA A 497 24.16 6.68 14.33
N HIS A 498 22.93 7.19 14.39
CA HIS A 498 22.60 8.47 13.81
C HIS A 498 21.89 9.35 14.81
N ILE A 499 22.18 10.64 14.74
CA ILE A 499 21.60 11.71 15.55
C ILE A 499 21.20 12.83 14.60
N PHE A 500 19.90 13.05 14.51
CA PHE A 500 19.33 14.10 13.68
C PHE A 500 18.41 14.98 14.55
N ASN A 501 18.59 16.31 14.45
CA ASN A 501 17.78 17.30 15.18
C ASN A 501 17.20 18.32 14.20
#